data_d5c08e296e1ef4a41bfab5e6bb1a6f34
#
_entry.id   d5c08e296e1ef4a41bfab5e6bb1a6f34
#
_cell.length_a   1.000
_cell.length_b   1.000
_cell.length_c   1.000
_cell.angle_alpha   90.00
_cell.angle_beta   90.00
_cell.angle_gamma   90.00
#
_symmetry.space_group_name_H-M   'P 1'
#
loop_
_entity.id
_entity.type
_entity.pdbx_description
1 polymer ?
#
loop_
_entity_poly.entity_id
_entity_poly.type
_entity_poly.pdbx_seq_one_letter_code
_entity_poly.pdbx_strand_id
1 'polypeptide(L)'
;MHKFLNTLHNQFRAIKVKENIGKKENTIDMVIAGLLILLIGLFVAVRFDYYYDLNDDMLMKDIISGSYTGMPNGHNIQMLYPISWFLSLIYRIVRQISWYGLFFTICHFGCFYLIAVRSMQYVSKVYEKIAIAMVEGLLIFSFLLYEIVFIQYTVTAGLLGATAAFLLYTTDRKLTNKQFWKHNIVSIVLVILAFQVRSEMLLLISPMICVVGVCKWAEEDRIFAKESIRRYGIIIGALLAGVILSEGIHMMAYGSSDWRTFNALFDSRTELYDFQTIPAYDENEDFYQSIGLDKSEQVLFENYNYGIDAEINEKIMAEVAAYAKANRGVEQPVVQHLKESLKEYFHILFLDKSEILWNQLVIICYIAVAILAIYSYKIRKQNLQFVFWKLPFLFIVRSVLWFYIIYRGRIPNRISHTLYVTEVIILMAMLLQLSRMTKDKNIESEKTLKIEQKTTTHMRIVYIITTVILVGTALRYAPSGLQYVDNEYNRREAVNQEYLQLRAYCAANRDKVYFLDVYSSVAYSEKVFKDTDNTLQNYEYLGGWACMSPCSKDKLNALGVSSIEEGITSQSNVYVISHVKREIDWLTNYLKDKGYTQKPECIDRIGADGQQSFLVYRIAE
;
A
#
# COMPACT_ATOMS: atom_id res chain seq x y z
N MET A 1 19.44 -17.42 59.34
CA MET A 1 18.22 -16.69 58.94
C MET A 1 18.55 -15.24 58.52
N HIS A 2 19.33 -14.45 59.27
CA HIS A 2 19.65 -13.04 58.92
C HIS A 2 20.48 -12.88 57.66
N LYS A 3 21.48 -13.75 57.40
CA LYS A 3 22.30 -13.73 56.14
C LYS A 3 21.45 -14.08 54.91
N PHE A 4 20.48 -14.98 55.02
CA PHE A 4 19.58 -15.39 53.94
C PHE A 4 18.61 -14.27 53.56
N LEU A 5 18.03 -13.59 54.58
CA LEU A 5 17.14 -12.45 54.38
C LEU A 5 17.84 -11.25 53.74
N ASN A 6 19.11 -10.97 54.12
CA ASN A 6 19.92 -9.93 53.51
C ASN A 6 20.31 -10.24 52.05
N THR A 7 20.55 -11.50 51.74
CA THR A 7 20.82 -11.92 50.34
C THR A 7 19.57 -11.79 49.47
N LEU A 8 18.41 -12.20 49.97
CA LEU A 8 17.11 -12.01 49.29
C LEU A 8 16.78 -10.51 49.12
N HIS A 9 16.98 -9.67 50.13
CA HIS A 9 16.74 -8.24 50.03
C HIS A 9 17.64 -7.56 49.02
N ASN A 10 18.93 -7.94 48.98
CA ASN A 10 19.87 -7.43 47.98
C ASN A 10 19.54 -7.91 46.54
N GLN A 11 19.08 -9.14 46.38
CA GLN A 11 18.61 -9.63 45.10
C GLN A 11 17.33 -8.90 44.62
N PHE A 12 16.34 -8.69 45.51
CA PHE A 12 15.15 -7.89 45.18
C PHE A 12 15.49 -6.44 44.86
N ARG A 13 16.43 -5.83 45.56
CA ARG A 13 16.89 -4.48 45.29
C ARG A 13 17.60 -4.39 43.94
N ALA A 14 18.46 -5.38 43.62
CA ALA A 14 19.13 -5.47 42.32
C ALA A 14 18.14 -5.70 41.15
N ILE A 15 17.12 -6.51 41.34
CA ILE A 15 16.04 -6.74 40.37
C ILE A 15 15.26 -5.45 40.13
N LYS A 16 14.87 -4.74 41.19
CA LYS A 16 14.11 -3.48 41.10
C LYS A 16 14.93 -2.35 40.46
N VAL A 17 16.22 -2.28 40.72
CA VAL A 17 17.14 -1.33 40.07
C VAL A 17 17.28 -1.67 38.57
N LYS A 18 17.46 -2.94 38.23
CA LYS A 18 17.58 -3.40 36.84
C LYS A 18 16.29 -3.17 36.02
N GLU A 19 15.12 -3.34 36.65
CA GLU A 19 13.82 -3.06 36.07
C GLU A 19 13.60 -1.55 35.82
N ASN A 20 14.03 -0.70 36.76
CA ASN A 20 13.95 0.75 36.61
C ASN A 20 14.92 1.29 35.55
N ILE A 21 16.12 0.72 35.41
CA ILE A 21 17.08 1.07 34.34
C ILE A 21 16.50 0.68 32.98
N GLY A 22 15.95 -0.54 32.85
CA GLY A 22 15.30 -0.99 31.61
C GLY A 22 14.10 -0.13 31.21
N LYS A 23 13.28 0.31 32.15
CA LYS A 23 12.18 1.25 31.88
C LYS A 23 12.68 2.61 31.40
N LYS A 24 13.74 3.12 32.00
CA LYS A 24 14.35 4.42 31.61
C LYS A 24 14.98 4.35 30.21
N GLU A 25 15.65 3.25 29.87
CA GLU A 25 16.22 3.04 28.53
C GLU A 25 15.13 2.96 27.45
N ASN A 26 14.05 2.22 27.70
CA ASN A 26 12.92 2.16 26.79
C ASN A 26 12.24 3.53 26.58
N THR A 27 12.16 4.37 27.64
CA THR A 27 11.61 5.72 27.51
C THR A 27 12.47 6.61 26.60
N ILE A 28 13.80 6.49 26.69
CA ILE A 28 14.72 7.22 25.81
C ILE A 28 14.53 6.81 24.35
N ASP A 29 14.41 5.51 24.07
CA ASP A 29 14.17 4.98 22.72
C ASP A 29 12.87 5.54 22.13
N MET A 30 11.80 5.53 22.92
CA MET A 30 10.50 6.07 22.53
C MET A 30 10.54 7.57 22.24
N VAL A 31 11.27 8.35 23.06
CA VAL A 31 11.40 9.80 22.87
C VAL A 31 12.20 10.11 21.61
N ILE A 32 13.35 9.45 21.39
CA ILE A 32 14.18 9.68 20.20
C ILE A 32 13.41 9.30 18.93
N ALA A 33 12.72 8.14 18.93
CA ALA A 33 11.88 7.72 17.80
C ALA A 33 10.73 8.71 17.55
N GLY A 34 10.06 9.17 18.62
CA GLY A 34 9.00 10.17 18.52
C GLY A 34 9.47 11.49 17.91
N LEU A 35 10.65 11.97 18.33
CA LEU A 35 11.26 13.17 17.74
C LEU A 35 11.62 12.97 16.26
N LEU A 36 12.17 11.81 15.87
CA LEU A 36 12.47 11.50 14.49
C LEU A 36 11.20 11.60 13.63
N ILE A 37 10.13 10.91 14.04
CA ILE A 37 8.86 10.89 13.32
C ILE A 37 8.24 12.28 13.24
N LEU A 38 8.26 13.03 14.33
CA LEU A 38 7.78 14.41 14.38
C LEU A 38 8.54 15.31 13.39
N LEU A 39 9.86 15.21 13.33
CA LEU A 39 10.69 16.01 12.42
C LEU A 39 10.39 15.69 10.95
N ILE A 40 10.26 14.40 10.59
CA ILE A 40 9.89 14.00 9.22
C ILE A 40 8.47 14.51 8.89
N GLY A 41 7.51 14.30 9.79
CA GLY A 41 6.13 14.72 9.60
C GLY A 41 5.99 16.25 9.45
N LEU A 42 6.70 17.01 10.27
CA LEU A 42 6.74 18.48 10.17
C LEU A 42 7.41 18.94 8.87
N PHE A 43 8.50 18.32 8.45
CA PHE A 43 9.15 18.63 7.18
C PHE A 43 8.17 18.46 6.01
N VAL A 44 7.46 17.34 5.96
CA VAL A 44 6.48 17.08 4.89
C VAL A 44 5.30 18.06 4.98
N ALA A 45 4.74 18.28 6.16
CA ALA A 45 3.61 19.19 6.34
C ALA A 45 3.93 20.66 5.98
N VAL A 46 5.18 21.10 6.18
CA VAL A 46 5.62 22.47 5.85
C VAL A 46 6.01 22.62 4.39
N ARG A 47 6.63 21.58 3.81
CA ARG A 47 7.22 21.66 2.47
C ARG A 47 6.27 21.25 1.36
N PHE A 48 5.42 20.22 1.60
CA PHE A 48 4.64 19.56 0.54
C PHE A 48 3.14 19.45 0.81
N ASP A 49 2.68 19.45 2.05
CA ASP A 49 1.39 18.82 2.38
C ASP A 49 1.41 17.28 2.14
N TYR A 50 0.22 16.67 2.18
CA TYR A 50 0.01 15.24 1.92
C TYR A 50 -1.06 15.09 0.85
N TYR A 51 -0.81 14.21 -0.13
CA TYR A 51 -1.76 13.86 -1.17
C TYR A 51 -2.16 12.39 -1.11
N TYR A 52 -3.37 12.08 -1.55
CA TYR A 52 -3.65 10.71 -1.99
C TYR A 52 -2.93 10.46 -3.31
N ASP A 53 -2.22 9.32 -3.43
CA ASP A 53 -1.43 9.03 -4.63
C ASP A 53 -2.32 8.78 -5.84
N LEU A 54 -3.44 8.08 -5.65
CA LEU A 54 -4.37 7.70 -6.69
C LEU A 54 -5.79 8.21 -6.41
N ASN A 55 -6.56 8.33 -7.47
CA ASN A 55 -8.00 8.61 -7.41
C ASN A 55 -8.81 7.51 -6.70
N ASP A 56 -8.30 6.27 -6.64
CA ASP A 56 -8.91 5.19 -5.87
C ASP A 56 -9.07 5.56 -4.39
N ASP A 57 -8.00 6.09 -3.77
CA ASP A 57 -8.03 6.50 -2.36
C ASP A 57 -9.05 7.63 -2.11
N MET A 58 -9.23 8.54 -3.09
CA MET A 58 -10.23 9.61 -3.00
C MET A 58 -11.64 9.05 -2.96
N LEU A 59 -11.98 8.17 -3.89
CA LEU A 59 -13.33 7.60 -3.95
C LEU A 59 -13.61 6.71 -2.74
N MET A 60 -12.64 5.92 -2.28
CA MET A 60 -12.75 5.17 -1.03
C MET A 60 -13.02 6.07 0.17
N LYS A 61 -12.28 7.18 0.29
CA LYS A 61 -12.50 8.21 1.32
C LYS A 61 -13.89 8.80 1.19
N ASP A 62 -14.34 9.14 -0.01
CA ASP A 62 -15.65 9.75 -0.25
C ASP A 62 -16.80 8.81 0.16
N ILE A 63 -16.70 7.51 -0.11
CA ILE A 63 -17.67 6.52 0.35
C ILE A 63 -17.67 6.43 1.89
N ILE A 64 -16.49 6.28 2.50
CA ILE A 64 -16.35 6.12 3.96
C ILE A 64 -16.79 7.38 4.72
N SER A 65 -16.47 8.57 4.20
CA SER A 65 -16.81 9.84 4.84
C SER A 65 -18.27 10.25 4.67
N GLY A 66 -18.93 9.73 3.64
CA GLY A 66 -20.31 10.04 3.27
C GLY A 66 -20.45 11.16 2.25
N SER A 67 -19.37 11.70 1.69
CA SER A 67 -19.43 12.66 0.60
C SER A 67 -19.91 12.03 -0.71
N TYR A 68 -19.77 10.71 -0.85
CA TYR A 68 -20.29 9.97 -2.01
C TYR A 68 -21.78 9.67 -1.92
N THR A 69 -22.24 9.05 -0.82
CA THR A 69 -23.64 8.60 -0.69
C THR A 69 -24.51 9.50 0.20
N GLY A 70 -23.98 10.62 0.70
CA GLY A 70 -24.64 11.50 1.69
C GLY A 70 -24.51 11.01 3.13
N MET A 71 -24.21 9.73 3.36
CA MET A 71 -24.02 9.11 4.67
C MET A 71 -22.75 8.24 4.70
N PRO A 72 -21.94 8.30 5.79
CA PRO A 72 -20.77 7.44 5.93
C PRO A 72 -21.10 5.96 5.76
N ASN A 73 -20.41 5.30 4.81
CA ASN A 73 -20.66 3.91 4.42
C ASN A 73 -19.37 3.08 4.52
N GLY A 74 -19.46 1.88 5.11
CA GLY A 74 -18.33 0.96 5.22
C GLY A 74 -18.05 0.10 3.97
N HIS A 75 -18.91 0.15 2.96
CA HIS A 75 -18.76 -0.61 1.72
C HIS A 75 -17.89 0.14 0.70
N ASN A 76 -16.61 0.30 1.00
CA ASN A 76 -15.70 1.08 0.14
C ASN A 76 -15.10 0.30 -1.04
N ILE A 77 -15.50 -0.96 -1.22
CA ILE A 77 -15.17 -1.85 -2.35
C ILE A 77 -13.71 -2.36 -2.34
N GLN A 78 -12.72 -1.52 -2.10
CA GLN A 78 -11.30 -1.87 -2.24
C GLN A 78 -10.64 -2.40 -0.95
N MET A 79 -11.10 -1.94 0.22
CA MET A 79 -10.65 -2.42 1.53
C MET A 79 -11.66 -3.40 2.11
N LEU A 80 -11.23 -4.29 3.01
CA LEU A 80 -12.16 -5.17 3.70
C LEU A 80 -13.13 -4.38 4.59
N TYR A 81 -14.37 -4.87 4.66
CA TYR A 81 -15.45 -4.21 5.38
C TYR A 81 -15.13 -3.86 6.85
N PRO A 82 -14.47 -4.72 7.68
CA PRO A 82 -14.28 -4.39 9.09
C PRO A 82 -13.57 -3.07 9.34
N ILE A 83 -12.45 -2.80 8.66
CA ILE A 83 -11.71 -1.55 8.85
C ILE A 83 -12.46 -0.37 8.21
N SER A 84 -13.07 -0.56 7.07
CA SER A 84 -13.87 0.47 6.38
C SER A 84 -15.09 0.87 7.20
N TRP A 85 -15.78 -0.11 7.77
CA TRP A 85 -16.90 0.12 8.69
C TRP A 85 -16.47 0.88 9.94
N PHE A 86 -15.34 0.48 10.55
CA PHE A 86 -14.80 1.18 11.72
C PHE A 86 -14.51 2.65 11.41
N LEU A 87 -13.87 2.95 10.28
CA LEU A 87 -13.61 4.34 9.87
C LEU A 87 -14.91 5.10 9.59
N SER A 88 -15.89 4.46 8.93
CA SER A 88 -17.19 5.09 8.67
C SER A 88 -17.95 5.45 9.94
N LEU A 89 -17.84 4.64 11.00
CA LEU A 89 -18.42 4.95 12.32
C LEU A 89 -17.81 6.21 12.92
N ILE A 90 -16.49 6.40 12.79
CA ILE A 90 -15.82 7.59 13.32
C ILE A 90 -16.29 8.83 12.55
N TYR A 91 -16.44 8.76 11.22
CA TYR A 91 -17.00 9.85 10.42
C TYR A 91 -18.45 10.19 10.79
N ARG A 92 -19.27 9.23 11.26
CA ARG A 92 -20.63 9.51 11.77
C ARG A 92 -20.61 10.39 13.03
N ILE A 93 -19.53 10.33 13.83
CA ILE A 93 -19.38 11.11 15.06
C ILE A 93 -18.78 12.48 14.76
N VAL A 94 -17.67 12.52 13.98
CA VAL A 94 -16.94 13.76 13.64
C VAL A 94 -16.60 13.73 12.15
N ARG A 95 -17.30 14.55 11.35
CA ARG A 95 -17.14 14.59 9.89
C ARG A 95 -16.00 15.50 9.41
N GLN A 96 -15.59 16.48 10.23
CA GLN A 96 -14.67 17.56 9.84
C GLN A 96 -13.19 17.13 9.81
N ILE A 97 -12.87 15.92 10.25
CA ILE A 97 -11.50 15.40 10.27
C ILE A 97 -11.37 14.36 9.15
N SER A 98 -10.27 14.44 8.41
CA SER A 98 -9.92 13.43 7.41
C SER A 98 -9.44 12.13 8.09
N TRP A 99 -10.37 11.34 8.66
CA TRP A 99 -10.05 10.12 9.39
C TRP A 99 -9.39 9.06 8.52
N TYR A 100 -9.80 8.97 7.26
CA TYR A 100 -9.18 8.07 6.29
C TYR A 100 -7.71 8.42 6.10
N GLY A 101 -7.39 9.66 5.81
CA GLY A 101 -6.02 10.11 5.65
C GLY A 101 -5.20 10.02 6.94
N LEU A 102 -5.80 10.39 8.08
CA LEU A 102 -5.16 10.27 9.39
C LEU A 102 -4.81 8.81 9.74
N PHE A 103 -5.71 7.87 9.43
CA PHE A 103 -5.47 6.44 9.62
C PHE A 103 -4.23 5.97 8.86
N PHE A 104 -4.11 6.31 7.57
CA PHE A 104 -2.95 5.91 6.77
C PHE A 104 -1.66 6.59 7.23
N THR A 105 -1.73 7.87 7.57
CA THR A 105 -0.60 8.61 8.13
C THR A 105 -0.10 7.98 9.44
N ILE A 106 -1.02 7.63 10.34
CA ILE A 106 -0.68 6.92 11.59
C ILE A 106 -0.07 5.54 11.29
N CYS A 107 -0.56 4.81 10.30
CA CYS A 107 0.02 3.53 9.89
C CYS A 107 1.45 3.69 9.40
N HIS A 108 1.75 4.66 8.52
CA HIS A 108 3.10 4.91 8.00
C HIS A 108 4.06 5.32 9.13
N PHE A 109 3.74 6.39 9.83
CA PHE A 109 4.61 6.88 10.91
C PHE A 109 4.70 5.91 12.10
N GLY A 110 3.62 5.17 12.39
CA GLY A 110 3.61 4.11 13.39
C GLY A 110 4.57 2.97 13.04
N CYS A 111 4.63 2.55 11.78
CA CYS A 111 5.59 1.55 11.31
C CYS A 111 7.04 2.03 11.48
N PHE A 112 7.36 3.24 11.03
CA PHE A 112 8.70 3.82 11.19
C PHE A 112 9.07 3.97 12.67
N TYR A 113 8.14 4.44 13.51
CA TYR A 113 8.33 4.53 14.95
C TYR A 113 8.66 3.17 15.58
N LEU A 114 7.90 2.13 15.25
CA LEU A 114 8.11 0.78 15.79
C LEU A 114 9.46 0.19 15.37
N ILE A 115 9.87 0.40 14.12
CA ILE A 115 11.19 -0.02 13.61
C ILE A 115 12.29 0.72 14.37
N ALA A 116 12.21 2.05 14.48
CA ALA A 116 13.21 2.88 15.15
C ALA A 116 13.36 2.50 16.63
N VAL A 117 12.26 2.40 17.38
CA VAL A 117 12.30 1.97 18.78
C VAL A 117 12.97 0.60 18.92
N ARG A 118 12.59 -0.36 18.06
CA ARG A 118 13.14 -1.72 18.12
C ARG A 118 14.63 -1.74 17.75
N SER A 119 15.05 -0.99 16.76
CA SER A 119 16.46 -0.89 16.34
C SER A 119 17.34 -0.32 17.46
N MET A 120 16.87 0.74 18.13
CA MET A 120 17.61 1.37 19.25
C MET A 120 17.77 0.45 20.46
N GLN A 121 16.90 -0.54 20.68
CA GLN A 121 17.02 -1.53 21.75
C GLN A 121 18.26 -2.45 21.60
N TYR A 122 18.92 -2.45 20.46
CA TYR A 122 20.15 -3.22 20.22
C TYR A 122 21.43 -2.51 20.69
N VAL A 123 21.34 -1.24 21.07
CA VAL A 123 22.46 -0.43 21.57
C VAL A 123 22.12 0.18 22.93
N SER A 124 23.14 0.47 23.76
CA SER A 124 22.91 0.97 25.11
C SER A 124 23.21 2.46 25.26
N LYS A 125 24.10 2.99 24.41
CA LYS A 125 24.55 4.37 24.54
C LYS A 125 23.67 5.33 23.78
N VAL A 126 23.31 6.45 24.37
CA VAL A 126 22.39 7.45 23.77
C VAL A 126 22.89 7.94 22.42
N TYR A 127 24.19 8.20 22.26
CA TYR A 127 24.74 8.65 20.97
C TYR A 127 24.62 7.58 19.86
N GLU A 128 24.70 6.27 20.22
CA GLU A 128 24.46 5.17 19.27
C GLU A 128 22.98 5.11 18.84
N LYS A 129 22.07 5.38 19.79
CA LYS A 129 20.61 5.45 19.50
C LYS A 129 20.29 6.62 18.58
N ILE A 130 20.88 7.79 18.83
CA ILE A 130 20.73 8.96 17.96
C ILE A 130 21.31 8.65 16.56
N ALA A 131 22.48 8.01 16.47
CA ALA A 131 23.06 7.64 15.19
C ALA A 131 22.16 6.68 14.40
N ILE A 132 21.53 5.68 15.04
CA ILE A 132 20.55 4.79 14.41
C ILE A 132 19.36 5.59 13.89
N ALA A 133 18.78 6.46 14.73
CA ALA A 133 17.66 7.30 14.33
C ALA A 133 18.00 8.21 13.13
N MET A 134 19.20 8.79 13.10
CA MET A 134 19.67 9.61 11.98
C MET A 134 19.81 8.79 10.69
N VAL A 135 20.37 7.57 10.76
CA VAL A 135 20.52 6.69 9.60
C VAL A 135 19.14 6.26 9.07
N GLU A 136 18.24 5.82 9.95
CA GLU A 136 16.88 5.43 9.58
C GLU A 136 16.12 6.62 9.00
N GLY A 137 16.20 7.80 9.63
CA GLY A 137 15.58 9.02 9.12
C GLY A 137 16.10 9.42 7.74
N LEU A 138 17.40 9.29 7.51
CA LEU A 138 18.00 9.57 6.20
C LEU A 138 17.56 8.56 5.14
N LEU A 139 17.47 7.26 5.48
CA LEU A 139 16.95 6.24 4.57
C LEU A 139 15.48 6.48 4.23
N ILE A 140 14.64 6.79 5.23
CA ILE A 140 13.23 7.14 5.03
C ILE A 140 13.12 8.35 4.12
N PHE A 141 13.87 9.42 4.38
CA PHE A 141 13.86 10.63 3.58
C PHE A 141 14.33 10.40 2.14
N SER A 142 15.36 9.57 1.94
CA SER A 142 15.94 9.35 0.61
C SER A 142 15.13 8.40 -0.28
N PHE A 143 14.47 7.40 0.31
CA PHE A 143 13.82 6.32 -0.43
C PHE A 143 12.30 6.27 -0.25
N LEU A 144 11.74 6.83 0.83
CA LEU A 144 10.32 6.73 1.15
C LEU A 144 9.60 8.08 1.21
N LEU A 145 10.28 9.18 0.81
CA LEU A 145 9.67 10.51 0.84
C LEU A 145 8.45 10.58 -0.07
N TYR A 146 8.50 9.95 -1.25
CA TYR A 146 7.37 9.87 -2.17
C TYR A 146 6.16 9.21 -1.51
N GLU A 147 6.33 8.05 -0.92
CA GLU A 147 5.27 7.26 -0.28
C GLU A 147 4.70 7.94 0.97
N ILE A 148 5.45 8.86 1.59
CA ILE A 148 4.97 9.66 2.71
C ILE A 148 4.15 10.86 2.22
N VAL A 149 4.61 11.55 1.17
CA VAL A 149 3.92 12.71 0.59
C VAL A 149 2.67 12.27 -0.19
N PHE A 150 2.77 11.18 -0.95
CA PHE A 150 1.70 10.61 -1.76
C PHE A 150 1.22 9.30 -1.13
N ILE A 151 0.28 9.41 -0.21
CA ILE A 151 -0.21 8.27 0.58
C ILE A 151 -1.05 7.33 -0.29
N GLN A 152 -0.76 6.03 -0.18
CA GLN A 152 -1.43 5.00 -0.97
C GLN A 152 -1.68 3.74 -0.12
N TYR A 153 -2.92 3.21 -0.16
CA TYR A 153 -3.35 2.08 0.66
C TYR A 153 -2.57 0.77 0.42
N THR A 154 -2.15 0.48 -0.82
CA THR A 154 -1.36 -0.73 -1.15
C THR A 154 0.03 -0.68 -0.49
N VAL A 155 0.72 0.47 -0.56
CA VAL A 155 2.02 0.68 0.09
C VAL A 155 1.88 0.56 1.60
N THR A 156 0.81 1.13 2.16
CA THR A 156 0.52 1.01 3.60
C THR A 156 0.39 -0.45 4.03
N ALA A 157 -0.37 -1.26 3.30
CA ALA A 157 -0.52 -2.69 3.60
C ALA A 157 0.83 -3.43 3.59
N GLY A 158 1.67 -3.14 2.61
CA GLY A 158 3.01 -3.71 2.53
C GLY A 158 3.91 -3.29 3.69
N LEU A 159 3.90 -2.01 4.05
CA LEU A 159 4.69 -1.48 5.17
C LEU A 159 4.27 -2.08 6.52
N LEU A 160 2.96 -2.25 6.75
CA LEU A 160 2.42 -2.93 7.92
C LEU A 160 2.91 -4.40 7.99
N GLY A 161 2.82 -5.15 6.89
CA GLY A 161 3.29 -6.53 6.80
C GLY A 161 4.79 -6.67 7.02
N ALA A 162 5.59 -5.80 6.39
CA ALA A 162 7.04 -5.77 6.55
C ALA A 162 7.46 -5.44 8.00
N THR A 163 6.79 -4.46 8.62
CA THR A 163 7.03 -4.09 10.03
C THR A 163 6.67 -5.24 10.97
N ALA A 164 5.58 -5.95 10.70
CA ALA A 164 5.22 -7.14 11.48
C ALA A 164 6.28 -8.23 11.41
N ALA A 165 6.83 -8.51 10.22
CA ALA A 165 7.92 -9.45 10.02
C ALA A 165 9.20 -9.01 10.76
N PHE A 166 9.54 -7.72 10.69
CA PHE A 166 10.66 -7.13 11.43
C PHE A 166 10.53 -7.34 12.94
N LEU A 167 9.36 -7.03 13.51
CA LEU A 167 9.11 -7.18 14.96
C LEU A 167 9.19 -8.64 15.39
N LEU A 168 8.60 -9.56 14.62
CA LEU A 168 8.67 -11.00 14.89
C LEU A 168 10.13 -11.50 14.87
N TYR A 169 10.89 -11.15 13.82
CA TYR A 169 12.26 -11.61 13.68
C TYR A 169 13.18 -11.11 14.78
N THR A 170 13.01 -9.85 15.19
CA THR A 170 13.81 -9.19 16.22
C THR A 170 13.38 -9.52 17.66
N THR A 171 12.29 -10.27 17.86
CA THR A 171 11.84 -10.72 19.20
C THR A 171 12.83 -11.75 19.77
N ASP A 172 13.16 -11.62 21.09
CA ASP A 172 14.12 -12.50 21.74
C ASP A 172 13.59 -13.92 21.88
N ARG A 173 14.36 -14.91 21.39
CA ARG A 173 14.04 -16.33 21.51
C ARG A 173 14.11 -16.86 22.95
N LYS A 174 14.87 -16.20 23.83
CA LYS A 174 15.04 -16.60 25.23
C LYS A 174 13.83 -16.29 26.11
N LEU A 175 12.86 -15.55 25.60
CA LEU A 175 11.63 -15.26 26.31
C LEU A 175 10.81 -16.53 26.54
N THR A 176 10.10 -16.59 27.67
CA THR A 176 9.06 -17.61 27.85
C THR A 176 7.98 -17.52 26.78
N ASN A 177 7.26 -18.59 26.50
CA ASN A 177 6.20 -18.57 25.48
C ASN A 177 5.18 -17.45 25.72
N LYS A 178 4.74 -17.25 26.98
CA LYS A 178 3.82 -16.18 27.34
C LYS A 178 4.38 -14.77 27.02
N GLN A 179 5.65 -14.53 27.32
CA GLN A 179 6.31 -13.27 27.01
C GLN A 179 6.49 -13.12 25.51
N PHE A 180 6.89 -14.18 24.80
CA PHE A 180 7.05 -14.18 23.34
C PHE A 180 5.75 -13.80 22.64
N TRP A 181 4.62 -14.39 23.01
CA TRP A 181 3.31 -14.03 22.46
C TRP A 181 2.94 -12.58 22.76
N LYS A 182 3.14 -12.13 24.02
CA LYS A 182 2.87 -10.73 24.39
C LYS A 182 3.67 -9.74 23.54
N HIS A 183 4.95 -10.03 23.27
CA HIS A 183 5.80 -9.16 22.43
C HIS A 183 5.42 -9.18 20.95
N ASN A 184 4.73 -10.23 20.49
CA ASN A 184 4.30 -10.36 19.10
C ASN A 184 2.82 -10.01 18.85
N ILE A 185 2.07 -9.53 19.87
CA ILE A 185 0.68 -9.06 19.67
C ILE A 185 0.65 -7.96 18.61
N VAL A 186 1.57 -7.00 18.67
CA VAL A 186 1.65 -5.91 17.68
C VAL A 186 1.90 -6.47 16.28
N SER A 187 2.80 -7.45 16.12
CA SER A 187 3.04 -8.10 14.82
C SER A 187 1.78 -8.76 14.27
N ILE A 188 1.01 -9.45 15.13
CA ILE A 188 -0.25 -10.09 14.73
C ILE A 188 -1.28 -9.05 14.29
N VAL A 189 -1.44 -7.98 15.07
CA VAL A 189 -2.38 -6.88 14.74
C VAL A 189 -1.99 -6.20 13.42
N LEU A 190 -0.71 -5.93 13.20
CA LEU A 190 -0.23 -5.31 11.95
C LEU A 190 -0.50 -6.18 10.73
N VAL A 191 -0.32 -7.51 10.81
CA VAL A 191 -0.65 -8.41 9.68
C VAL A 191 -2.15 -8.43 9.40
N ILE A 192 -2.99 -8.51 10.45
CA ILE A 192 -4.45 -8.49 10.29
C ILE A 192 -4.89 -7.15 9.69
N LEU A 193 -4.32 -6.04 10.16
CA LEU A 193 -4.60 -4.72 9.63
C LEU A 193 -4.14 -4.59 8.16
N ALA A 194 -2.95 -5.09 7.82
CA ALA A 194 -2.46 -5.14 6.44
C ALA A 194 -3.43 -5.92 5.52
N PHE A 195 -3.95 -7.06 6.01
CA PHE A 195 -4.94 -7.85 5.29
C PHE A 195 -6.23 -7.08 5.06
N GLN A 196 -6.71 -6.35 6.06
CA GLN A 196 -7.94 -5.56 5.95
C GLN A 196 -7.77 -4.34 5.04
N VAL A 197 -6.58 -3.74 4.99
CA VAL A 197 -6.28 -2.59 4.12
C VAL A 197 -6.12 -3.01 2.66
N ARG A 198 -5.33 -4.05 2.38
CA ARG A 198 -5.16 -4.59 1.02
C ARG A 198 -4.69 -6.04 1.08
N SER A 199 -5.64 -6.97 1.00
CA SER A 199 -5.40 -8.41 1.09
C SER A 199 -4.44 -8.91 0.02
N GLU A 200 -4.59 -8.45 -1.24
CA GLU A 200 -3.76 -8.86 -2.37
C GLU A 200 -2.28 -8.45 -2.17
N MET A 201 -2.04 -7.26 -1.61
CA MET A 201 -0.67 -6.83 -1.34
C MET A 201 -0.03 -7.64 -0.21
N LEU A 202 -0.78 -7.89 0.88
CA LEU A 202 -0.27 -8.76 1.94
C LEU A 202 0.00 -10.18 1.43
N LEU A 203 -0.90 -10.75 0.61
CA LEU A 203 -0.70 -12.07 0.01
C LEU A 203 0.53 -12.09 -0.90
N LEU A 204 0.76 -11.03 -1.67
CA LEU A 204 1.95 -10.92 -2.53
C LEU A 204 3.25 -10.95 -1.72
N ILE A 205 3.33 -10.23 -0.59
CA ILE A 205 4.55 -10.20 0.24
C ILE A 205 4.61 -11.35 1.27
N SER A 206 3.52 -12.09 1.46
CA SER A 206 3.44 -13.16 2.46
C SER A 206 4.52 -14.25 2.32
N PRO A 207 5.01 -14.64 1.11
CA PRO A 207 6.12 -15.56 0.99
C PRO A 207 7.41 -15.04 1.66
N MET A 208 7.72 -13.74 1.54
CA MET A 208 8.87 -13.13 2.24
C MET A 208 8.65 -13.11 3.76
N ILE A 209 7.44 -12.82 4.23
CA ILE A 209 7.07 -12.88 5.65
C ILE A 209 7.22 -14.30 6.18
N CYS A 210 6.81 -15.30 5.40
CA CYS A 210 6.97 -16.72 5.74
C CYS A 210 8.45 -17.12 5.84
N VAL A 211 9.32 -16.62 4.95
CA VAL A 211 10.78 -16.80 5.08
C VAL A 211 11.27 -16.33 6.44
N VAL A 212 10.82 -15.15 6.88
CA VAL A 212 11.15 -14.61 8.21
C VAL A 212 10.68 -15.54 9.33
N GLY A 213 9.45 -16.03 9.25
CA GLY A 213 8.89 -17.00 10.21
C GLY A 213 9.70 -18.29 10.28
N VAL A 214 10.04 -18.88 9.13
CA VAL A 214 10.88 -20.09 9.02
C VAL A 214 12.29 -19.83 9.57
N CYS A 215 12.92 -18.72 9.18
CA CYS A 215 14.23 -18.33 9.69
C CYS A 215 14.23 -18.14 11.20
N LYS A 216 13.17 -17.58 11.76
CA LYS A 216 13.01 -17.38 13.20
C LYS A 216 12.78 -18.69 13.93
N TRP A 217 11.93 -19.54 13.41
CA TRP A 217 11.68 -20.87 13.99
C TRP A 217 12.93 -21.74 13.97
N ALA A 218 13.71 -21.69 12.88
CA ALA A 218 14.98 -22.42 12.75
C ALA A 218 16.07 -21.97 13.77
N GLU A 219 15.88 -20.85 14.49
CA GLU A 219 16.78 -20.43 15.57
C GLU A 219 16.51 -21.15 16.90
N GLU A 220 15.40 -21.89 17.02
CA GLU A 220 15.09 -22.66 18.24
C GLU A 220 16.05 -23.83 18.39
N ASP A 221 16.48 -24.11 19.64
CA ASP A 221 17.43 -25.18 19.94
C ASP A 221 16.86 -26.58 19.60
N ARG A 222 15.53 -26.74 19.69
CA ARG A 222 14.76 -27.94 19.32
C ARG A 222 13.52 -27.55 18.52
N ILE A 223 13.64 -27.52 17.20
CA ILE A 223 12.62 -27.01 16.26
C ILE A 223 11.26 -27.73 16.46
N PHE A 224 11.28 -29.07 16.63
CA PHE A 224 10.06 -29.88 16.78
C PHE A 224 9.69 -30.19 18.24
N ALA A 225 10.30 -29.50 19.22
CA ALA A 225 9.87 -29.62 20.60
C ALA A 225 8.43 -29.05 20.77
N LYS A 226 7.66 -29.67 21.68
CA LYS A 226 6.27 -29.26 21.95
C LYS A 226 6.16 -27.76 22.30
N GLU A 227 7.14 -27.23 23.01
CA GLU A 227 7.22 -25.80 23.38
C GLU A 227 7.41 -24.91 22.16
N SER A 228 8.29 -25.28 21.23
CA SER A 228 8.55 -24.53 19.99
C SER A 228 7.34 -24.57 19.07
N ILE A 229 6.77 -25.76 18.84
CA ILE A 229 5.53 -25.91 18.06
C ILE A 229 4.40 -25.08 18.65
N ARG A 230 4.20 -25.12 19.99
CA ARG A 230 3.17 -24.33 20.66
C ARG A 230 3.43 -22.84 20.54
N ARG A 231 4.69 -22.39 20.59
CA ARG A 231 5.09 -20.97 20.49
C ARG A 231 4.65 -20.37 19.16
N TYR A 232 5.04 -20.99 18.05
CA TYR A 232 4.73 -20.49 16.71
C TYR A 232 3.32 -20.87 16.26
N GLY A 233 2.82 -22.05 16.66
CA GLY A 233 1.46 -22.48 16.35
C GLY A 233 0.38 -21.54 16.89
N ILE A 234 0.56 -20.95 18.08
CA ILE A 234 -0.38 -19.95 18.61
C ILE A 234 -0.34 -18.67 17.79
N ILE A 235 0.84 -18.21 17.34
CA ILE A 235 0.94 -17.01 16.47
C ILE A 235 0.24 -17.27 15.14
N ILE A 236 0.55 -18.40 14.49
CA ILE A 236 -0.06 -18.78 13.22
C ILE A 236 -1.59 -18.95 13.39
N GLY A 237 -2.03 -19.60 14.46
CA GLY A 237 -3.45 -19.76 14.76
C GLY A 237 -4.17 -18.42 14.97
N ALA A 238 -3.54 -17.48 15.67
CA ALA A 238 -4.09 -16.14 15.87
C ALA A 238 -4.17 -15.34 14.55
N LEU A 239 -3.15 -15.44 13.69
CA LEU A 239 -3.14 -14.82 12.36
C LEU A 239 -4.26 -15.39 11.48
N LEU A 240 -4.35 -16.72 11.40
CA LEU A 240 -5.40 -17.38 10.61
C LEU A 240 -6.79 -17.05 11.13
N ALA A 241 -7.00 -17.06 12.46
CA ALA A 241 -8.28 -16.67 13.05
C ALA A 241 -8.64 -15.22 12.72
N GLY A 242 -7.67 -14.28 12.79
CA GLY A 242 -7.89 -12.88 12.45
C GLY A 242 -8.23 -12.67 10.97
N VAL A 243 -7.53 -13.37 10.07
CA VAL A 243 -7.78 -13.33 8.62
C VAL A 243 -9.16 -13.92 8.30
N ILE A 244 -9.48 -15.12 8.81
CA ILE A 244 -10.75 -15.80 8.57
C ILE A 244 -11.92 -14.96 9.12
N LEU A 245 -11.76 -14.36 10.31
CA LEU A 245 -12.78 -13.49 10.89
C LEU A 245 -12.98 -12.22 10.04
N SER A 246 -11.91 -11.59 9.59
CA SER A 246 -11.98 -10.40 8.75
C SER A 246 -12.69 -10.68 7.42
N GLU A 247 -12.31 -11.78 6.77
CA GLU A 247 -12.91 -12.23 5.50
C GLU A 247 -14.37 -12.64 5.71
N GLY A 248 -14.68 -13.40 6.76
CA GLY A 248 -16.04 -13.82 7.06
C GLY A 248 -17.00 -12.64 7.29
N ILE A 249 -16.55 -11.59 8.00
CA ILE A 249 -17.34 -10.37 8.17
C ILE A 249 -17.49 -9.63 6.84
N HIS A 250 -16.43 -9.56 6.02
CA HIS A 250 -16.48 -8.95 4.69
C HIS A 250 -17.49 -9.69 3.79
N MET A 251 -17.40 -11.00 3.68
CA MET A 251 -18.33 -11.81 2.90
C MET A 251 -19.79 -11.67 3.36
N MET A 252 -20.04 -11.55 4.66
CA MET A 252 -21.39 -11.28 5.17
C MET A 252 -21.89 -9.90 4.77
N ALA A 253 -21.05 -8.86 4.84
CA ALA A 253 -21.42 -7.50 4.48
C ALA A 253 -21.72 -7.35 2.97
N TYR A 254 -20.96 -8.04 2.12
CA TYR A 254 -21.13 -8.05 0.66
C TYR A 254 -21.98 -9.23 0.15
N GLY A 255 -22.75 -9.90 1.02
CA GLY A 255 -23.49 -11.12 0.71
C GLY A 255 -24.87 -10.93 0.05
N SER A 256 -25.37 -9.68 -0.08
CA SER A 256 -26.67 -9.44 -0.76
C SER A 256 -26.60 -9.76 -2.26
N SER A 257 -27.75 -9.97 -2.91
CA SER A 257 -27.82 -10.21 -4.36
C SER A 257 -27.15 -9.10 -5.16
N ASP A 258 -27.42 -7.84 -4.81
CA ASP A 258 -26.91 -6.68 -5.55
C ASP A 258 -25.39 -6.54 -5.43
N TRP A 259 -24.83 -6.79 -4.25
CA TRP A 259 -23.39 -6.84 -4.07
C TRP A 259 -22.74 -8.00 -4.82
N ARG A 260 -23.37 -9.18 -4.87
CA ARG A 260 -22.83 -10.31 -5.66
C ARG A 260 -22.81 -10.02 -7.14
N THR A 261 -23.89 -9.43 -7.68
CA THR A 261 -23.95 -8.99 -9.08
C THR A 261 -22.86 -7.94 -9.37
N PHE A 262 -22.73 -6.95 -8.50
CA PHE A 262 -21.67 -5.94 -8.65
C PHE A 262 -20.26 -6.55 -8.57
N ASN A 263 -20.00 -7.46 -7.63
CA ASN A 263 -18.69 -8.11 -7.52
C ASN A 263 -18.33 -8.89 -8.78
N ALA A 264 -19.29 -9.58 -9.40
CA ALA A 264 -19.09 -10.27 -10.67
C ALA A 264 -18.75 -9.29 -11.82
N LEU A 265 -19.43 -8.14 -11.86
CA LEU A 265 -19.11 -7.06 -12.81
C LEU A 265 -17.72 -6.49 -12.53
N PHE A 266 -17.39 -6.21 -11.25
CA PHE A 266 -16.11 -5.65 -10.84
C PHE A 266 -14.94 -6.56 -11.18
N ASP A 267 -15.07 -7.87 -10.96
CA ASP A 267 -14.03 -8.86 -11.29
C ASP A 267 -13.79 -8.92 -12.81
N SER A 268 -14.87 -8.97 -13.61
CA SER A 268 -14.80 -9.00 -15.07
C SER A 268 -14.23 -7.69 -15.64
N ARG A 269 -14.65 -6.54 -15.09
CA ARG A 269 -14.11 -5.23 -15.42
C ARG A 269 -12.62 -5.16 -15.08
N THR A 270 -12.20 -5.70 -13.93
CA THR A 270 -10.78 -5.74 -13.53
C THR A 270 -9.97 -6.60 -14.49
N GLU A 271 -10.47 -7.78 -14.88
CA GLU A 271 -9.82 -8.61 -15.90
C GLU A 271 -9.66 -7.82 -17.21
N LEU A 272 -10.72 -7.14 -17.68
CA LEU A 272 -10.70 -6.41 -18.95
C LEU A 272 -9.71 -5.22 -18.92
N TYR A 273 -9.89 -4.29 -17.98
CA TYR A 273 -9.12 -3.03 -18.00
C TYR A 273 -7.71 -3.14 -17.43
N ASP A 274 -7.45 -4.11 -16.54
CA ASP A 274 -6.16 -4.25 -15.90
C ASP A 274 -5.21 -5.22 -16.64
N PHE A 275 -5.77 -6.16 -17.42
CA PHE A 275 -4.98 -7.25 -18.00
C PHE A 275 -5.23 -7.50 -19.49
N GLN A 276 -6.28 -6.92 -20.09
CA GLN A 276 -6.59 -7.14 -21.49
C GLN A 276 -6.58 -5.81 -22.27
N THR A 277 -6.68 -5.93 -23.60
CA THR A 277 -6.97 -4.80 -24.49
C THR A 277 -8.39 -4.94 -24.97
N ILE A 278 -9.16 -3.86 -24.96
CA ILE A 278 -10.55 -3.86 -25.44
C ILE A 278 -10.51 -4.15 -26.95
N PRO A 279 -11.22 -5.18 -27.44
CA PRO A 279 -11.25 -5.50 -28.87
C PRO A 279 -11.88 -4.36 -29.68
N ALA A 280 -11.22 -3.91 -30.74
CA ALA A 280 -11.77 -2.89 -31.61
C ALA A 280 -13.02 -3.42 -32.35
N TYR A 281 -14.09 -2.59 -32.46
CA TYR A 281 -15.37 -3.00 -33.08
C TYR A 281 -15.17 -3.47 -34.51
N ASP A 282 -14.48 -2.66 -35.33
CA ASP A 282 -14.34 -2.90 -36.79
C ASP A 282 -13.61 -4.23 -37.13
N GLU A 283 -12.84 -4.77 -36.20
CA GLU A 283 -12.13 -6.06 -36.33
C GLU A 283 -12.91 -7.23 -35.73
N ASN A 284 -13.91 -6.94 -34.87
CA ASN A 284 -14.66 -7.93 -34.10
C ASN A 284 -16.18 -7.71 -34.13
N GLU A 285 -16.71 -7.21 -35.25
CA GLU A 285 -18.10 -6.82 -35.40
C GLU A 285 -19.06 -7.99 -35.12
N ASP A 286 -18.79 -9.18 -35.67
CA ASP A 286 -19.62 -10.38 -35.46
C ASP A 286 -19.73 -10.74 -33.97
N PHE A 287 -18.65 -10.54 -33.20
CA PHE A 287 -18.66 -10.77 -31.76
C PHE A 287 -19.60 -9.78 -31.07
N TYR A 288 -19.42 -8.47 -31.29
CA TYR A 288 -20.22 -7.44 -30.63
C TYR A 288 -21.70 -7.57 -30.99
N GLN A 289 -22.02 -7.82 -32.25
CA GLN A 289 -23.39 -8.09 -32.67
C GLN A 289 -23.97 -9.34 -32.01
N SER A 290 -23.17 -10.39 -31.79
CA SER A 290 -23.65 -11.64 -31.15
C SER A 290 -24.04 -11.44 -29.68
N ILE A 291 -23.48 -10.44 -29.00
CA ILE A 291 -23.83 -10.07 -27.63
C ILE A 291 -24.76 -8.85 -27.55
N GLY A 292 -25.25 -8.36 -28.69
CA GLY A 292 -26.23 -7.29 -28.78
C GLY A 292 -25.67 -5.88 -28.62
N LEU A 293 -24.35 -5.69 -28.82
CA LEU A 293 -23.71 -4.38 -28.74
C LEU A 293 -23.38 -3.82 -30.12
N ASP A 294 -23.55 -2.53 -30.28
CA ASP A 294 -23.15 -1.78 -31.45
C ASP A 294 -21.79 -1.06 -31.26
N LYS A 295 -21.37 -0.33 -32.28
CA LYS A 295 -20.10 0.41 -32.26
C LYS A 295 -20.06 1.50 -31.20
N SER A 296 -21.18 2.18 -30.94
CA SER A 296 -21.23 3.26 -29.97
C SER A 296 -21.10 2.74 -28.54
N GLU A 297 -21.64 1.56 -28.27
CA GLU A 297 -21.50 0.90 -26.96
C GLU A 297 -20.08 0.36 -26.76
N GLN A 298 -19.44 -0.18 -27.81
CA GLN A 298 -18.02 -0.57 -27.73
C GLN A 298 -17.12 0.64 -27.36
N VAL A 299 -17.41 1.83 -27.89
CA VAL A 299 -16.70 3.07 -27.54
C VAL A 299 -16.88 3.44 -26.07
N LEU A 300 -18.01 3.07 -25.43
CA LEU A 300 -18.19 3.25 -23.97
C LEU A 300 -17.20 2.43 -23.16
N PHE A 301 -16.80 1.26 -23.61
CA PHE A 301 -15.70 0.52 -22.99
C PHE A 301 -14.38 1.25 -23.18
N GLU A 302 -14.04 1.71 -24.39
CA GLU A 302 -12.77 2.38 -24.67
C GLU A 302 -12.57 3.66 -23.86
N ASN A 303 -13.62 4.46 -23.69
CA ASN A 303 -13.56 5.71 -22.92
C ASN A 303 -13.93 5.56 -21.43
N TYR A 304 -14.20 4.31 -21.01
CA TYR A 304 -14.53 3.96 -19.62
C TYR A 304 -15.86 4.53 -19.10
N ASN A 305 -16.75 4.98 -19.98
CA ASN A 305 -18.05 5.57 -19.65
C ASN A 305 -19.20 4.57 -19.71
N TYR A 306 -18.93 3.29 -19.56
CA TYR A 306 -19.88 2.19 -19.72
C TYR A 306 -21.09 2.24 -18.75
N GLY A 307 -21.01 3.03 -17.70
CA GLY A 307 -22.10 3.17 -16.73
C GLY A 307 -23.30 3.97 -17.25
N ILE A 308 -23.18 4.62 -18.41
CA ILE A 308 -24.30 5.29 -19.04
C ILE A 308 -25.34 4.29 -19.56
N ASP A 309 -24.91 3.09 -19.96
CA ASP A 309 -25.75 2.07 -20.56
C ASP A 309 -26.04 0.92 -19.59
N ALA A 310 -27.30 0.76 -19.22
CA ALA A 310 -27.73 -0.31 -18.33
C ALA A 310 -27.67 -1.71 -18.96
N GLU A 311 -27.57 -1.81 -20.29
CA GLU A 311 -27.39 -3.09 -20.99
C GLU A 311 -26.00 -3.67 -20.79
N ILE A 312 -24.98 -2.81 -20.53
CA ILE A 312 -23.62 -3.23 -20.16
C ILE A 312 -23.61 -3.72 -18.71
N ASN A 313 -24.24 -4.84 -18.46
CA ASN A 313 -24.33 -5.49 -17.14
C ASN A 313 -23.17 -6.44 -16.88
N GLU A 314 -23.23 -7.19 -15.75
CA GLU A 314 -22.18 -8.14 -15.35
C GLU A 314 -21.91 -9.25 -16.36
N LYS A 315 -22.93 -9.65 -17.14
CA LYS A 315 -22.80 -10.71 -18.16
C LYS A 315 -22.06 -10.20 -19.39
N ILE A 316 -22.48 -9.04 -19.91
CA ILE A 316 -21.84 -8.40 -21.05
C ILE A 316 -20.38 -8.07 -20.74
N MET A 317 -20.11 -7.52 -19.56
CA MET A 317 -18.73 -7.24 -19.11
C MET A 317 -17.90 -8.53 -19.07
N ALA A 318 -18.47 -9.64 -18.58
CA ALA A 318 -17.79 -10.93 -18.52
C ALA A 318 -17.52 -11.51 -19.92
N GLU A 319 -18.47 -11.39 -20.87
CA GLU A 319 -18.31 -11.85 -22.24
C GLU A 319 -17.23 -11.07 -22.98
N VAL A 320 -17.21 -9.73 -22.87
CA VAL A 320 -16.16 -8.89 -23.45
C VAL A 320 -14.79 -9.20 -22.84
N ALA A 321 -14.70 -9.36 -21.53
CA ALA A 321 -13.45 -9.72 -20.86
C ALA A 321 -12.93 -11.12 -21.27
N ALA A 322 -13.83 -12.09 -21.36
CA ALA A 322 -13.50 -13.46 -21.80
C ALA A 322 -13.05 -13.49 -23.27
N TYR A 323 -13.75 -12.76 -24.13
CA TYR A 323 -13.40 -12.64 -25.55
C TYR A 323 -12.04 -11.95 -25.73
N ALA A 324 -11.81 -10.82 -25.06
CA ALA A 324 -10.53 -10.12 -25.07
C ALA A 324 -9.38 -11.03 -24.61
N LYS A 325 -9.63 -11.83 -23.58
CA LYS A 325 -8.65 -12.79 -23.07
C LYS A 325 -8.36 -13.93 -24.07
N ALA A 326 -9.40 -14.47 -24.71
CA ALA A 326 -9.28 -15.55 -25.69
C ALA A 326 -8.59 -15.08 -26.98
N ASN A 327 -8.79 -13.82 -27.39
CA ASN A 327 -8.24 -13.24 -28.61
C ASN A 327 -6.99 -12.36 -28.37
N ARG A 328 -6.37 -12.49 -27.22
CA ARG A 328 -5.11 -11.83 -26.85
C ARG A 328 -3.98 -12.29 -27.77
N GLY A 329 -3.99 -11.90 -29.07
CA GLY A 329 -2.99 -12.23 -30.08
C GLY A 329 -2.48 -13.69 -30.03
N VAL A 330 -1.75 -14.18 -31.01
CA VAL A 330 -1.13 -15.51 -30.92
C VAL A 330 -0.34 -15.56 -29.59
N GLU A 331 -0.88 -16.29 -28.58
CA GLU A 331 -0.16 -16.49 -27.32
C GLU A 331 1.27 -16.89 -27.69
N GLN A 332 2.21 -16.04 -27.34
CA GLN A 332 3.62 -16.40 -27.53
C GLN A 332 3.85 -17.76 -26.85
N PRO A 333 4.58 -18.68 -27.47
CA PRO A 333 4.87 -19.95 -26.82
C PRO A 333 5.31 -19.71 -25.39
N VAL A 334 4.77 -20.43 -24.42
CA VAL A 334 5.07 -20.26 -22.98
C VAL A 334 6.57 -20.09 -22.73
N VAL A 335 7.39 -20.86 -23.46
CA VAL A 335 8.86 -20.79 -23.36
C VAL A 335 9.39 -19.41 -23.82
N GLN A 336 8.80 -18.82 -24.84
CA GLN A 336 9.22 -17.49 -25.31
C GLN A 336 8.80 -16.40 -24.34
N HIS A 337 7.58 -16.44 -23.82
CA HIS A 337 7.11 -15.52 -22.77
C HIS A 337 7.95 -15.61 -21.49
N LEU A 338 8.31 -16.83 -21.07
CA LEU A 338 9.23 -17.04 -19.95
C LEU A 338 10.61 -16.41 -20.22
N LYS A 339 11.14 -16.57 -21.43
CA LYS A 339 12.44 -16.01 -21.81
C LYS A 339 12.41 -14.47 -21.85
N GLU A 340 11.35 -13.88 -22.37
CA GLU A 340 11.16 -12.43 -22.38
C GLU A 340 10.97 -11.88 -20.97
N SER A 341 10.16 -12.53 -20.16
CA SER A 341 10.00 -12.17 -18.74
C SER A 341 11.32 -12.26 -17.95
N LEU A 342 12.16 -13.23 -18.25
CA LEU A 342 13.48 -13.34 -17.63
C LEU A 342 14.43 -12.22 -18.10
N LYS A 343 14.37 -11.86 -19.37
CA LYS A 343 15.13 -10.72 -19.90
C LYS A 343 14.67 -9.41 -19.26
N GLU A 344 13.35 -9.21 -19.14
CA GLU A 344 12.76 -8.05 -18.49
C GLU A 344 13.10 -7.99 -17.00
N TYR A 345 13.12 -9.13 -16.30
CA TYR A 345 13.58 -9.21 -14.92
C TYR A 345 14.98 -8.61 -14.73
N PHE A 346 15.93 -8.98 -15.60
CA PHE A 346 17.29 -8.42 -15.54
C PHE A 346 17.32 -6.94 -15.94
N HIS A 347 16.50 -6.54 -16.92
CA HIS A 347 16.40 -5.14 -17.34
C HIS A 347 15.90 -4.24 -16.18
N ILE A 348 14.80 -4.61 -15.56
CA ILE A 348 14.21 -3.84 -14.43
C ILE A 348 15.19 -3.73 -13.26
N LEU A 349 15.84 -4.82 -12.89
CA LEU A 349 16.70 -4.82 -11.70
C LEU A 349 18.05 -4.12 -11.90
N PHE A 350 18.58 -4.06 -13.10
CA PHE A 350 19.95 -3.58 -13.34
C PHE A 350 20.07 -2.41 -14.31
N LEU A 351 19.07 -2.15 -15.13
CA LEU A 351 19.12 -1.15 -16.18
C LEU A 351 18.06 -0.05 -16.06
N ASP A 352 16.90 -0.35 -15.49
CA ASP A 352 15.84 0.62 -15.31
C ASP A 352 16.25 1.70 -14.29
N LYS A 353 16.18 2.98 -14.72
CA LYS A 353 16.64 4.11 -13.91
C LYS A 353 15.78 4.35 -12.67
N SER A 354 14.52 3.97 -12.67
CA SER A 354 13.60 4.11 -11.55
C SER A 354 13.85 3.06 -10.47
N GLU A 355 14.18 1.84 -10.88
CA GLU A 355 14.29 0.67 -10.01
C GLU A 355 15.73 0.40 -9.53
N ILE A 356 16.74 0.84 -10.29
CA ILE A 356 18.15 0.55 -10.00
C ILE A 356 18.59 1.02 -8.61
N LEU A 357 18.05 2.14 -8.15
CA LEU A 357 18.41 2.73 -6.84
C LEU A 357 17.95 1.84 -5.69
N TRP A 358 16.73 1.35 -5.75
CA TRP A 358 16.18 0.42 -4.80
C TRP A 358 16.95 -0.90 -4.79
N ASN A 359 17.23 -1.43 -5.98
CA ASN A 359 17.97 -2.68 -6.11
C ASN A 359 19.41 -2.56 -5.57
N GLN A 360 20.09 -1.42 -5.77
CA GLN A 360 21.41 -1.16 -5.18
C GLN A 360 21.34 -1.17 -3.65
N LEU A 361 20.33 -0.53 -3.04
CA LEU A 361 20.13 -0.56 -1.58
C LEU A 361 19.97 -1.99 -1.08
N VAL A 362 19.14 -2.79 -1.75
CA VAL A 362 18.92 -4.20 -1.42
C VAL A 362 20.23 -5.00 -1.50
N ILE A 363 20.99 -4.87 -2.59
CA ILE A 363 22.29 -5.55 -2.76
C ILE A 363 23.26 -5.17 -1.65
N ILE A 364 23.36 -3.89 -1.30
CA ILE A 364 24.21 -3.42 -0.19
C ILE A 364 23.81 -4.12 1.12
N CYS A 365 22.51 -4.22 1.40
CA CYS A 365 22.01 -4.91 2.59
C CYS A 365 22.36 -6.41 2.59
N TYR A 366 22.20 -7.12 1.45
CA TYR A 366 22.61 -8.53 1.32
C TYR A 366 24.10 -8.72 1.60
N ILE A 367 24.95 -7.89 0.98
CA ILE A 367 26.40 -7.93 1.18
C ILE A 367 26.76 -7.67 2.64
N ALA A 368 26.12 -6.70 3.28
CA ALA A 368 26.36 -6.37 4.67
C ALA A 368 25.99 -7.53 5.60
N VAL A 369 24.83 -8.18 5.42
CA VAL A 369 24.43 -9.35 6.20
C VAL A 369 25.43 -10.50 5.99
N ALA A 370 25.85 -10.78 4.75
CA ALA A 370 26.77 -11.84 4.42
C ALA A 370 28.15 -11.62 5.07
N ILE A 371 28.72 -10.43 4.93
CA ILE A 371 30.03 -10.08 5.53
C ILE A 371 29.97 -10.21 7.06
N LEU A 372 28.93 -9.65 7.70
CA LEU A 372 28.79 -9.75 9.16
C LEU A 372 28.59 -11.19 9.63
N ALA A 373 27.84 -12.00 8.88
CA ALA A 373 27.66 -13.42 9.19
C ALA A 373 29.00 -14.19 9.12
N ILE A 374 29.81 -13.95 8.09
CA ILE A 374 31.15 -14.57 7.92
C ILE A 374 32.11 -14.13 9.04
N TYR A 375 32.16 -12.85 9.37
CA TYR A 375 33.02 -12.37 10.47
C TYR A 375 32.57 -12.90 11.83
N SER A 376 31.27 -12.98 12.07
CA SER A 376 30.72 -13.46 13.34
C SER A 376 30.84 -14.99 13.51
N TYR A 377 31.11 -15.72 12.43
CA TYR A 377 31.32 -17.17 12.46
C TYR A 377 32.43 -17.61 13.45
N LYS A 378 33.50 -16.82 13.56
CA LYS A 378 34.60 -17.09 14.49
C LYS A 378 34.16 -17.12 15.96
N ILE A 379 33.07 -16.40 16.28
CA ILE A 379 32.45 -16.36 17.61
C ILE A 379 31.35 -17.42 17.72
N ARG A 380 30.53 -17.56 16.66
CA ARG A 380 29.41 -18.50 16.62
C ARG A 380 29.29 -19.17 15.25
N LYS A 381 29.60 -20.45 15.20
CA LYS A 381 29.51 -21.27 13.97
C LYS A 381 28.12 -21.21 13.33
N GLN A 382 27.07 -21.08 14.14
CA GLN A 382 25.68 -21.00 13.67
C GLN A 382 25.39 -19.79 12.76
N ASN A 383 26.17 -18.70 12.86
CA ASN A 383 25.94 -17.51 12.05
C ASN A 383 26.19 -17.74 10.54
N LEU A 384 26.93 -18.77 10.16
CA LEU A 384 27.05 -19.16 8.75
C LEU A 384 25.72 -19.58 8.10
N GLN A 385 24.71 -19.95 8.89
CA GLN A 385 23.38 -20.25 8.38
C GLN A 385 22.79 -19.09 7.58
N PHE A 386 23.17 -17.84 7.89
CA PHE A 386 22.72 -16.68 7.10
C PHE A 386 23.22 -16.75 5.66
N VAL A 387 24.48 -17.12 5.45
CA VAL A 387 25.08 -17.20 4.11
C VAL A 387 24.65 -18.47 3.37
N PHE A 388 24.57 -19.62 4.08
CA PHE A 388 24.31 -20.91 3.43
C PHE A 388 22.85 -21.11 3.02
N TRP A 389 21.87 -20.62 3.78
CA TRP A 389 20.48 -20.87 3.43
C TRP A 389 19.51 -19.69 3.67
N LYS A 390 19.67 -18.86 4.73
CA LYS A 390 18.72 -17.78 5.02
C LYS A 390 18.68 -16.72 3.93
N LEU A 391 19.84 -16.18 3.54
CA LEU A 391 19.93 -15.20 2.45
C LEU A 391 19.58 -15.82 1.09
N PRO A 392 20.12 -16.99 0.69
CA PRO A 392 19.69 -17.66 -0.54
C PRO A 392 18.18 -17.93 -0.58
N PHE A 393 17.57 -18.35 0.53
CA PHE A 393 16.14 -18.60 0.59
C PHE A 393 15.33 -17.32 0.39
N LEU A 394 15.70 -16.22 1.06
CA LEU A 394 15.07 -14.93 0.84
C LEU A 394 15.23 -14.46 -0.62
N PHE A 395 16.44 -14.59 -1.17
CA PHE A 395 16.73 -14.20 -2.55
C PHE A 395 15.94 -15.01 -3.58
N ILE A 396 15.79 -16.33 -3.37
CA ILE A 396 14.99 -17.18 -4.26
C ILE A 396 13.50 -16.74 -4.21
N VAL A 397 12.95 -16.59 -3.00
CA VAL A 397 11.55 -16.18 -2.83
C VAL A 397 11.32 -14.81 -3.45
N ARG A 398 12.18 -13.85 -3.21
CA ARG A 398 12.16 -12.54 -3.84
C ARG A 398 12.15 -12.67 -5.37
N SER A 399 13.08 -13.44 -5.93
CA SER A 399 13.19 -13.60 -7.38
C SER A 399 11.96 -14.22 -8.01
N VAL A 400 11.34 -15.20 -7.33
CA VAL A 400 10.07 -15.80 -7.76
C VAL A 400 8.94 -14.78 -7.77
N LEU A 401 8.84 -13.93 -6.74
CA LEU A 401 7.82 -12.88 -6.66
C LEU A 401 7.99 -11.84 -7.77
N TRP A 402 9.22 -11.36 -7.99
CA TRP A 402 9.51 -10.45 -9.08
C TRP A 402 9.20 -11.05 -10.44
N PHE A 403 9.61 -12.29 -10.66
CA PHE A 403 9.29 -12.99 -11.90
C PHE A 403 7.78 -13.16 -12.11
N TYR A 404 7.03 -13.45 -11.04
CA TYR A 404 5.58 -13.55 -11.09
C TYR A 404 4.91 -12.25 -11.55
N ILE A 405 5.28 -11.10 -10.95
CA ILE A 405 4.66 -9.80 -11.34
C ILE A 405 5.06 -9.38 -12.76
N ILE A 406 6.30 -9.67 -13.18
CA ILE A 406 6.77 -9.42 -14.55
C ILE A 406 6.01 -10.28 -15.54
N TYR A 407 5.88 -11.57 -15.26
CA TYR A 407 5.13 -12.51 -16.10
C TYR A 407 3.66 -12.12 -16.25
N ARG A 408 3.07 -11.52 -15.20
CA ARG A 408 1.71 -10.96 -15.25
C ARG A 408 1.61 -9.65 -16.04
N GLY A 409 2.74 -9.03 -16.40
CA GLY A 409 2.80 -7.83 -17.25
C GLY A 409 2.35 -6.53 -16.56
N ARG A 410 2.22 -6.50 -15.23
CA ARG A 410 1.77 -5.32 -14.49
C ARG A 410 2.66 -5.03 -13.28
N ILE A 411 3.49 -3.99 -13.39
CA ILE A 411 4.49 -3.61 -12.39
C ILE A 411 4.37 -2.12 -12.05
N PRO A 412 3.27 -1.66 -11.44
CA PRO A 412 3.20 -0.27 -10.99
C PRO A 412 4.15 -0.04 -9.80
N ASN A 413 4.71 1.17 -9.68
CA ASN A 413 5.68 1.53 -8.64
C ASN A 413 5.21 1.20 -7.21
N ARG A 414 3.91 1.35 -6.93
CA ARG A 414 3.34 0.97 -5.62
C ARG A 414 3.52 -0.52 -5.26
N ILE A 415 3.69 -1.40 -6.25
CA ILE A 415 3.96 -2.83 -6.04
C ILE A 415 5.46 -3.07 -5.95
N SER A 416 6.26 -2.57 -6.92
CA SER A 416 7.72 -2.78 -6.93
C SER A 416 8.40 -2.16 -5.72
N HIS A 417 8.09 -0.91 -5.38
CA HIS A 417 8.64 -0.24 -4.21
C HIS A 417 8.28 -0.96 -2.90
N THR A 418 7.05 -1.47 -2.79
CA THR A 418 6.63 -2.23 -1.61
C THR A 418 7.41 -3.55 -1.46
N LEU A 419 7.73 -4.24 -2.55
CA LEU A 419 8.59 -5.43 -2.51
C LEU A 419 10.00 -5.07 -2.02
N TYR A 420 10.62 -4.01 -2.53
CA TYR A 420 11.93 -3.54 -2.07
C TYR A 420 11.92 -3.12 -0.60
N VAL A 421 10.94 -2.33 -0.18
CA VAL A 421 10.78 -1.91 1.22
C VAL A 421 10.69 -3.11 2.14
N THR A 422 9.87 -4.11 1.78
CA THR A 422 9.73 -5.35 2.55
C THR A 422 11.05 -6.08 2.67
N GLU A 423 11.79 -6.22 1.58
CA GLU A 423 13.08 -6.90 1.53
C GLU A 423 14.15 -6.17 2.37
N VAL A 424 14.25 -4.85 2.23
CA VAL A 424 15.19 -4.02 3.02
C VAL A 424 14.89 -4.13 4.52
N ILE A 425 13.63 -4.02 4.93
CA ILE A 425 13.22 -4.14 6.33
C ILE A 425 13.57 -5.53 6.89
N ILE A 426 13.38 -6.59 6.14
CA ILE A 426 13.77 -7.97 6.53
C ILE A 426 15.29 -8.07 6.68
N LEU A 427 16.06 -7.55 5.73
CA LEU A 427 17.52 -7.56 5.79
C LEU A 427 18.06 -6.72 6.97
N MET A 428 17.43 -5.58 7.29
CA MET A 428 17.73 -4.81 8.49
C MET A 428 17.46 -5.62 9.76
N ALA A 429 16.35 -6.36 9.83
CA ALA A 429 16.08 -7.26 10.95
C ALA A 429 17.16 -8.35 11.10
N MET A 430 17.64 -8.91 9.98
CA MET A 430 18.73 -9.88 9.98
C MET A 430 20.06 -9.28 10.47
N LEU A 431 20.38 -8.04 10.06
CA LEU A 431 21.56 -7.31 10.54
C LEU A 431 21.52 -7.10 12.07
N LEU A 432 20.39 -6.66 12.60
CA LEU A 432 20.19 -6.45 14.04
C LEU A 432 20.31 -7.77 14.81
N GLN A 433 19.71 -8.84 14.31
CA GLN A 433 19.78 -10.16 14.96
C GLN A 433 21.22 -10.70 15.01
N LEU A 434 22.03 -10.53 13.96
CA LEU A 434 23.44 -10.87 13.97
C LEU A 434 24.20 -10.11 15.04
N SER A 435 23.91 -8.82 15.25
CA SER A 435 24.56 -8.00 16.28
C SER A 435 24.25 -8.49 17.69
N ARG A 436 23.05 -8.99 17.94
CA ARG A 436 22.63 -9.54 19.22
C ARG A 436 23.31 -10.87 19.52
N MET A 437 23.36 -11.76 18.55
CA MET A 437 23.96 -13.08 18.68
C MET A 437 25.45 -13.01 19.09
N THR A 438 26.13 -11.90 18.84
CA THR A 438 27.54 -11.70 19.20
C THR A 438 27.75 -11.17 20.60
N LYS A 439 26.74 -10.54 21.21
CA LYS A 439 26.82 -9.98 22.59
C LYS A 439 26.50 -10.98 23.70
N ASP A 440 25.92 -12.13 23.38
CA ASP A 440 25.54 -13.17 24.33
C ASP A 440 26.80 -13.92 24.85
N LYS A 441 27.26 -13.55 26.04
CA LYS A 441 28.45 -14.14 26.68
C LYS A 441 28.14 -15.49 27.35
N ASN A 442 28.78 -16.57 26.90
CA ASN A 442 29.07 -17.78 27.68
C ASN A 442 30.43 -18.32 27.22
N ILE A 443 31.53 -17.71 27.67
CA ILE A 443 32.88 -18.13 27.27
C ILE A 443 33.76 -18.19 28.52
N GLU A 444 34.25 -19.40 28.83
CA GLU A 444 35.01 -19.72 30.05
C GLU A 444 36.55 -19.74 29.86
N SER A 445 37.11 -19.40 28.69
CA SER A 445 38.55 -19.53 28.41
C SER A 445 39.21 -18.20 28.01
N GLU A 446 40.37 -17.90 28.62
CA GLU A 446 41.16 -16.68 28.38
C GLU A 446 41.65 -16.53 26.92
N LYS A 447 41.92 -17.64 26.23
CA LYS A 447 42.33 -17.69 24.82
C LYS A 447 41.15 -17.29 23.89
N THR A 448 39.94 -17.68 24.28
CA THR A 448 38.71 -17.35 23.60
C THR A 448 38.32 -15.87 23.81
N LEU A 449 38.62 -15.32 24.96
CA LEU A 449 38.43 -13.87 25.27
C LEU A 449 39.24 -12.95 24.34
N LYS A 450 40.50 -13.28 24.03
CA LYS A 450 41.34 -12.50 23.10
C LYS A 450 40.84 -12.56 21.66
N ILE A 451 40.37 -13.74 21.22
CA ILE A 451 39.76 -13.94 19.88
C ILE A 451 38.43 -13.18 19.80
N GLU A 452 37.63 -13.22 20.87
CA GLU A 452 36.36 -12.51 20.96
C GLU A 452 36.55 -11.00 20.87
N GLN A 453 37.52 -10.45 21.64
CA GLN A 453 37.83 -9.01 21.66
C GLN A 453 38.26 -8.53 20.27
N LYS A 454 39.15 -9.26 19.59
CA LYS A 454 39.62 -8.95 18.23
C LYS A 454 38.48 -9.04 17.22
N THR A 455 37.64 -10.07 17.30
CA THR A 455 36.52 -10.28 16.38
C THR A 455 35.41 -9.25 16.60
N THR A 456 35.13 -8.89 17.86
CA THR A 456 34.16 -7.82 18.18
C THR A 456 34.63 -6.47 17.63
N THR A 457 35.92 -6.17 17.67
CA THR A 457 36.49 -4.96 17.07
C THR A 457 36.30 -4.96 15.53
N HIS A 458 36.62 -6.06 14.87
CA HIS A 458 36.42 -6.17 13.41
C HIS A 458 34.93 -6.05 13.03
N MET A 459 34.04 -6.66 13.79
CA MET A 459 32.60 -6.51 13.56
C MET A 459 32.13 -5.06 13.71
N ARG A 460 32.60 -4.33 14.72
CA ARG A 460 32.31 -2.90 14.85
C ARG A 460 32.77 -2.12 13.63
N ILE A 461 33.98 -2.43 13.12
CA ILE A 461 34.50 -1.80 11.90
C ILE A 461 33.58 -2.11 10.72
N VAL A 462 33.14 -3.36 10.53
CA VAL A 462 32.22 -3.74 9.46
C VAL A 462 30.87 -3.00 9.60
N TYR A 463 30.32 -2.90 10.83
CA TYR A 463 29.10 -2.11 11.07
C TYR A 463 29.30 -0.64 10.70
N ILE A 464 30.41 -0.04 11.10
CA ILE A 464 30.73 1.35 10.77
C ILE A 464 30.83 1.52 9.24
N ILE A 465 31.57 0.64 8.55
CA ILE A 465 31.72 0.68 7.09
C ILE A 465 30.35 0.51 6.42
N THR A 466 29.54 -0.44 6.85
CA THR A 466 28.18 -0.65 6.32
C THR A 466 27.33 0.60 6.52
N THR A 467 27.36 1.18 7.72
CA THR A 467 26.63 2.42 8.01
C THR A 467 27.11 3.58 7.13
N VAL A 468 28.42 3.74 6.95
CA VAL A 468 28.99 4.79 6.07
C VAL A 468 28.54 4.58 4.61
N ILE A 469 28.52 3.34 4.13
CA ILE A 469 28.04 3.03 2.78
C ILE A 469 26.55 3.34 2.65
N LEU A 470 25.72 2.93 3.62
CA LEU A 470 24.28 3.22 3.61
C LEU A 470 24.00 4.72 3.65
N VAL A 471 24.70 5.46 4.54
CA VAL A 471 24.60 6.92 4.61
C VAL A 471 25.08 7.58 3.32
N GLY A 472 26.21 7.14 2.78
CA GLY A 472 26.73 7.66 1.50
C GLY A 472 25.76 7.42 0.34
N THR A 473 25.15 6.23 0.28
CA THR A 473 24.12 5.89 -0.71
C THR A 473 22.90 6.78 -0.52
N ALA A 474 22.38 6.90 0.70
CA ALA A 474 21.23 7.74 0.98
C ALA A 474 21.46 9.21 0.66
N LEU A 475 22.63 9.78 1.08
CA LEU A 475 23.00 11.17 0.76
C LEU A 475 23.15 11.41 -0.75
N ARG A 476 23.64 10.42 -1.49
CA ARG A 476 23.73 10.51 -2.96
C ARG A 476 22.35 10.58 -3.61
N TYR A 477 21.36 9.86 -3.06
CA TYR A 477 20.03 9.77 -3.65
C TYR A 477 19.03 10.78 -3.11
N ALA A 478 19.24 11.32 -1.91
CA ALA A 478 18.36 12.30 -1.30
C ALA A 478 18.03 13.50 -2.22
N PRO A 479 18.99 14.12 -2.94
CA PRO A 479 18.67 15.23 -3.84
C PRO A 479 17.77 14.81 -5.01
N SER A 480 18.02 13.66 -5.64
CA SER A 480 17.21 13.17 -6.77
C SER A 480 15.83 12.72 -6.31
N GLY A 481 15.72 12.07 -5.14
CA GLY A 481 14.45 11.71 -4.51
C GLY A 481 13.63 12.94 -4.17
N LEU A 482 14.23 13.95 -3.56
CA LEU A 482 13.58 15.21 -3.26
C LEU A 482 13.10 15.92 -4.54
N GLN A 483 13.95 15.99 -5.56
CA GLN A 483 13.59 16.58 -6.86
C GLN A 483 12.44 15.83 -7.53
N TYR A 484 12.40 14.51 -7.45
CA TYR A 484 11.32 13.71 -7.98
C TYR A 484 9.99 14.03 -7.28
N VAL A 485 10.00 14.14 -5.96
CA VAL A 485 8.82 14.53 -5.17
C VAL A 485 8.40 15.97 -5.47
N ASP A 486 9.36 16.92 -5.55
CA ASP A 486 9.11 18.31 -5.93
C ASP A 486 8.43 18.41 -7.31
N ASN A 487 8.94 17.70 -8.30
CA ASN A 487 8.40 17.71 -9.65
C ASN A 487 6.97 17.15 -9.68
N GLU A 488 6.72 16.04 -9.01
CA GLU A 488 5.39 15.43 -8.94
C GLU A 488 4.41 16.30 -8.16
N TYR A 489 4.85 16.88 -7.04
CA TYR A 489 4.04 17.82 -6.26
C TYR A 489 3.62 19.02 -7.11
N ASN A 490 4.57 19.68 -7.79
CA ASN A 490 4.30 20.84 -8.64
C ASN A 490 3.41 20.47 -9.84
N ARG A 491 3.59 19.27 -10.41
CA ARG A 491 2.73 18.76 -11.48
C ARG A 491 1.27 18.63 -11.01
N ARG A 492 1.07 18.04 -9.82
CA ARG A 492 -0.28 17.89 -9.24
C ARG A 492 -0.90 19.23 -8.89
N GLU A 493 -0.15 20.16 -8.31
CA GLU A 493 -0.64 21.51 -8.04
C GLU A 493 -1.08 22.21 -9.33
N ALA A 494 -0.32 22.11 -10.41
CA ALA A 494 -0.67 22.71 -11.69
C ALA A 494 -1.94 22.09 -12.31
N VAL A 495 -2.01 20.75 -12.32
CA VAL A 495 -3.18 20.02 -12.84
C VAL A 495 -4.42 20.30 -12.00
N ASN A 496 -4.28 20.38 -10.68
CA ASN A 496 -5.40 20.59 -9.77
C ASN A 496 -6.07 21.95 -9.94
N GLN A 497 -5.38 22.98 -10.48
CA GLN A 497 -5.97 24.32 -10.64
C GLN A 497 -7.27 24.28 -11.44
N GLU A 498 -7.32 23.53 -12.55
CA GLU A 498 -8.53 23.40 -13.36
C GLU A 498 -9.62 22.57 -12.66
N TYR A 499 -9.25 21.51 -11.93
CA TYR A 499 -10.22 20.68 -11.22
C TYR A 499 -10.83 21.36 -10.00
N LEU A 500 -10.10 22.23 -9.33
CA LEU A 500 -10.65 23.05 -8.23
C LEU A 500 -11.73 23.98 -8.76
N GLN A 501 -11.60 24.51 -9.98
CA GLN A 501 -12.63 25.31 -10.64
C GLN A 501 -13.86 24.47 -10.98
N LEU A 502 -13.66 23.25 -11.51
CA LEU A 502 -14.75 22.31 -11.75
C LEU A 502 -15.54 21.99 -10.49
N ARG A 503 -14.83 21.67 -9.39
CA ARG A 503 -15.46 21.38 -8.09
C ARG A 503 -16.20 22.61 -7.52
N ALA A 504 -15.60 23.79 -7.61
CA ALA A 504 -16.23 25.03 -7.19
C ALA A 504 -17.51 25.34 -8.01
N TYR A 505 -17.47 25.09 -9.34
CA TYR A 505 -18.62 25.24 -10.21
C TYR A 505 -19.77 24.30 -9.81
N CYS A 506 -19.48 23.01 -9.60
CA CYS A 506 -20.47 22.04 -9.13
C CYS A 506 -21.04 22.47 -7.76
N ALA A 507 -20.18 22.86 -6.82
CA ALA A 507 -20.59 23.28 -5.48
C ALA A 507 -21.44 24.57 -5.47
N ALA A 508 -21.23 25.48 -6.42
CA ALA A 508 -22.01 26.69 -6.59
C ALA A 508 -23.41 26.44 -7.20
N ASN A 509 -23.61 25.33 -7.88
CA ASN A 509 -24.85 24.96 -8.57
C ASN A 509 -25.41 23.64 -7.99
N ARG A 510 -25.70 23.58 -6.71
CA ARG A 510 -26.17 22.35 -6.00
C ARG A 510 -27.57 21.90 -6.38
N ASP A 511 -28.35 22.74 -7.05
CA ASP A 511 -29.65 22.40 -7.66
C ASP A 511 -29.53 21.57 -8.93
N LYS A 512 -28.34 21.43 -9.47
CA LYS A 512 -28.01 20.68 -10.68
C LYS A 512 -27.23 19.42 -10.37
N VAL A 513 -27.34 18.43 -11.25
CA VAL A 513 -26.60 17.16 -11.21
C VAL A 513 -25.66 17.09 -12.41
N TYR A 514 -24.42 16.69 -12.18
CA TYR A 514 -23.39 16.63 -13.21
C TYR A 514 -22.87 15.22 -13.37
N PHE A 515 -22.80 14.72 -14.61
CA PHE A 515 -22.13 13.49 -14.97
C PHE A 515 -20.81 13.80 -15.64
N LEU A 516 -19.71 13.27 -15.09
CA LEU A 516 -18.35 13.57 -15.53
C LEU A 516 -17.86 12.44 -16.45
N ASP A 517 -17.37 12.79 -17.63
CA ASP A 517 -16.57 11.88 -18.46
C ASP A 517 -15.37 11.36 -17.64
N VAL A 518 -15.19 10.05 -17.59
CA VAL A 518 -14.23 9.42 -16.67
C VAL A 518 -12.81 9.91 -16.95
N TYR A 519 -12.35 9.84 -18.17
CA TYR A 519 -10.99 10.27 -18.50
C TYR A 519 -10.76 11.77 -18.45
N SER A 520 -11.82 12.56 -18.37
CA SER A 520 -11.75 13.99 -18.08
C SER A 520 -11.54 14.29 -16.59
N SER A 521 -11.67 13.31 -15.70
CA SER A 521 -11.73 13.52 -14.25
C SER A 521 -10.61 12.84 -13.46
N VAL A 522 -9.91 11.86 -14.05
CA VAL A 522 -8.96 10.99 -13.33
C VAL A 522 -7.62 11.63 -12.98
N ALA A 523 -7.30 12.80 -13.50
CA ALA A 523 -6.02 13.45 -13.25
C ALA A 523 -5.98 14.27 -11.96
N TYR A 524 -7.13 14.50 -11.32
CA TYR A 524 -7.22 15.21 -10.04
C TYR A 524 -6.61 14.41 -8.89
N SER A 525 -5.86 15.09 -8.03
CA SER A 525 -5.29 14.53 -6.81
C SER A 525 -5.74 15.35 -5.60
N GLU A 526 -6.36 14.71 -4.61
CA GLU A 526 -6.86 15.38 -3.41
C GLU A 526 -5.79 15.49 -2.31
N LYS A 527 -5.73 16.67 -1.64
CA LYS A 527 -4.90 16.84 -0.45
C LYS A 527 -5.56 16.18 0.75
N VAL A 528 -4.80 15.34 1.45
CA VAL A 528 -5.31 14.47 2.53
C VAL A 528 -6.00 15.22 3.67
N PHE A 529 -5.50 16.42 4.02
CA PHE A 529 -5.96 17.17 5.20
C PHE A 529 -6.62 18.53 4.89
N LYS A 530 -6.75 18.90 3.61
CA LYS A 530 -7.30 20.23 3.23
C LYS A 530 -8.73 20.18 2.76
N ASP A 531 -9.15 19.12 2.11
CA ASP A 531 -10.52 18.95 1.67
C ASP A 531 -11.28 18.09 2.70
N THR A 532 -11.99 18.75 3.60
CA THR A 532 -12.79 18.11 4.66
C THR A 532 -14.29 18.32 4.48
N ASP A 533 -14.74 18.86 3.32
CA ASP A 533 -16.16 18.96 3.00
C ASP A 533 -16.70 17.56 2.64
N ASN A 534 -17.32 16.92 3.61
CA ASN A 534 -17.93 15.60 3.48
C ASN A 534 -19.45 15.70 3.20
N THR A 535 -19.91 16.76 2.53
CA THR A 535 -21.30 16.87 2.04
C THR A 535 -21.48 16.05 0.76
N LEU A 536 -22.72 15.64 0.47
CA LEU A 536 -23.05 14.93 -0.76
C LEU A 536 -22.60 15.75 -1.98
N GLN A 537 -21.77 15.13 -2.82
CA GLN A 537 -21.33 15.70 -4.09
C GLN A 537 -22.45 15.58 -5.11
N ASN A 538 -22.77 16.68 -5.81
CA ASN A 538 -23.79 16.74 -6.86
C ASN A 538 -23.28 16.33 -8.24
N TYR A 539 -22.25 15.53 -8.30
CA TYR A 539 -21.71 14.95 -9.53
C TYR A 539 -21.42 13.46 -9.36
N GLU A 540 -21.48 12.70 -10.46
CA GLU A 540 -21.11 11.30 -10.57
C GLU A 540 -20.31 11.08 -11.86
N TYR A 541 -19.57 9.99 -11.92
CA TYR A 541 -18.83 9.59 -13.12
C TYR A 541 -19.70 8.74 -14.04
N LEU A 542 -19.53 8.89 -15.35
CA LEU A 542 -20.24 8.10 -16.37
C LEU A 542 -19.82 6.62 -16.38
N GLY A 543 -18.87 6.25 -15.56
CA GLY A 543 -18.34 4.90 -15.44
C GLY A 543 -17.34 4.78 -14.29
N GLY A 544 -16.27 4.01 -14.48
CA GLY A 544 -15.28 3.81 -13.45
C GLY A 544 -15.54 2.57 -12.59
N TRP A 545 -14.62 2.28 -11.67
CA TRP A 545 -14.63 1.00 -10.94
C TRP A 545 -15.75 0.86 -9.88
N ALA A 546 -16.33 1.94 -9.40
CA ALA A 546 -17.44 1.91 -8.45
C ALA A 546 -18.82 2.05 -9.12
N CYS A 547 -18.84 2.29 -10.44
CA CYS A 547 -20.06 2.43 -11.19
C CYS A 547 -20.92 1.16 -11.10
N MET A 548 -22.23 1.31 -11.07
CA MET A 548 -23.23 0.24 -10.92
C MET A 548 -23.17 -0.50 -9.56
N SER A 549 -22.30 -0.08 -8.62
CA SER A 549 -22.33 -0.61 -7.26
C SER A 549 -23.62 -0.21 -6.53
N PRO A 550 -24.02 -0.93 -5.48
CA PRO A 550 -25.09 -0.45 -4.60
C PRO A 550 -24.85 0.96 -4.04
N CYS A 551 -23.57 1.32 -3.76
CA CYS A 551 -23.24 2.70 -3.35
C CYS A 551 -23.48 3.73 -4.47
N SER A 552 -23.19 3.40 -5.72
CA SER A 552 -23.51 4.26 -6.87
C SER A 552 -25.03 4.44 -7.05
N LYS A 553 -25.79 3.36 -6.91
CA LYS A 553 -27.27 3.43 -6.92
C LYS A 553 -27.82 4.30 -5.79
N ASP A 554 -27.28 4.15 -4.56
CA ASP A 554 -27.65 5.00 -3.43
C ASP A 554 -27.36 6.48 -3.72
N LYS A 555 -26.22 6.79 -4.36
CA LYS A 555 -25.86 8.14 -4.76
C LYS A 555 -26.80 8.71 -5.81
N LEU A 556 -27.09 7.96 -6.88
CA LEU A 556 -28.05 8.40 -7.91
C LEU A 556 -29.42 8.69 -7.30
N ASN A 557 -29.92 7.80 -6.42
CA ASN A 557 -31.17 8.01 -5.70
C ASN A 557 -31.14 9.28 -4.83
N ALA A 558 -30.02 9.53 -4.14
CA ALA A 558 -29.85 10.74 -3.32
C ALA A 558 -29.79 12.04 -4.17
N LEU A 559 -29.36 11.93 -5.42
CA LEU A 559 -29.36 13.01 -6.41
C LEU A 559 -30.71 13.13 -7.16
N GLY A 560 -31.68 12.25 -6.91
CA GLY A 560 -32.98 12.25 -7.57
C GLY A 560 -32.95 11.73 -9.02
N VAL A 561 -31.98 10.87 -9.35
CA VAL A 561 -31.78 10.29 -10.67
C VAL A 561 -31.94 8.76 -10.58
N SER A 562 -32.75 8.18 -11.45
CA SER A 562 -33.01 6.72 -11.47
C SER A 562 -31.87 5.94 -12.16
N SER A 563 -31.38 6.47 -13.28
CA SER A 563 -30.22 5.95 -14.03
C SER A 563 -29.48 7.12 -14.70
N ILE A 564 -28.23 6.87 -15.10
CA ILE A 564 -27.43 7.90 -15.78
C ILE A 564 -28.08 8.27 -17.11
N GLU A 565 -28.45 7.27 -17.91
CA GLU A 565 -29.10 7.48 -19.22
C GLU A 565 -30.41 8.29 -19.10
N GLU A 566 -31.33 7.87 -18.22
CA GLU A 566 -32.60 8.59 -18.03
C GLU A 566 -32.35 10.01 -17.49
N GLY A 567 -31.38 10.18 -16.58
CA GLY A 567 -31.03 11.49 -16.06
C GLY A 567 -30.58 12.45 -17.16
N ILE A 568 -29.66 12.06 -18.02
CA ILE A 568 -29.14 12.95 -19.09
C ILE A 568 -30.13 13.19 -20.22
N THR A 569 -31.06 12.27 -20.47
CA THR A 569 -32.00 12.35 -21.60
C THR A 569 -33.37 12.97 -21.24
N SER A 570 -33.76 12.90 -19.94
CA SER A 570 -35.12 13.26 -19.52
C SER A 570 -35.20 14.36 -18.46
N GLN A 571 -34.09 14.66 -17.74
CA GLN A 571 -34.11 15.65 -16.65
C GLN A 571 -33.40 16.96 -17.05
N SER A 572 -34.12 18.07 -16.98
CA SER A 572 -33.62 19.39 -17.40
C SER A 572 -32.54 19.98 -16.48
N ASN A 573 -32.39 19.45 -15.25
CA ASN A 573 -31.34 19.86 -14.29
C ASN A 573 -30.11 18.94 -14.31
N VAL A 574 -30.01 18.01 -15.26
CA VAL A 574 -28.89 17.07 -15.40
C VAL A 574 -28.01 17.47 -16.59
N TYR A 575 -26.70 17.43 -16.38
CA TYR A 575 -25.70 17.89 -17.33
C TYR A 575 -24.55 16.91 -17.43
N VAL A 576 -23.86 16.88 -18.59
CA VAL A 576 -22.61 16.14 -18.80
C VAL A 576 -21.45 17.10 -18.86
N ILE A 577 -20.35 16.78 -18.19
CA ILE A 577 -19.12 17.58 -18.22
C ILE A 577 -17.98 16.76 -18.84
N SER A 578 -17.32 17.35 -19.83
CA SER A 578 -16.11 16.81 -20.45
C SER A 578 -15.00 17.85 -20.52
N HIS A 579 -13.74 17.40 -20.49
CA HIS A 579 -12.59 18.27 -20.65
C HIS A 579 -12.47 18.74 -22.11
N VAL A 580 -12.08 20.00 -22.35
CA VAL A 580 -11.97 20.61 -23.72
C VAL A 580 -11.05 19.82 -24.68
N LYS A 581 -10.12 19.02 -24.16
CA LYS A 581 -9.23 18.16 -24.97
C LYS A 581 -9.88 16.85 -25.40
N ARG A 582 -11.14 16.60 -24.99
CA ARG A 582 -11.85 15.35 -25.29
C ARG A 582 -13.08 15.67 -26.12
N GLU A 583 -13.22 14.96 -27.20
CA GLU A 583 -14.37 15.08 -28.09
C GLU A 583 -15.60 14.46 -27.42
N ILE A 584 -16.79 15.03 -27.63
CA ILE A 584 -18.06 14.54 -27.11
C ILE A 584 -18.87 13.74 -28.15
N ASP A 585 -18.31 13.54 -29.35
CA ASP A 585 -18.97 12.88 -30.48
C ASP A 585 -19.42 11.45 -30.14
N TRP A 586 -18.68 10.77 -29.26
CA TRP A 586 -19.05 9.46 -28.77
C TRP A 586 -20.44 9.46 -28.10
N LEU A 587 -20.78 10.50 -27.33
CA LEU A 587 -22.08 10.63 -26.68
C LEU A 587 -23.18 10.94 -27.72
N THR A 588 -22.87 11.78 -28.71
CA THR A 588 -23.80 12.08 -29.81
C THR A 588 -24.15 10.81 -30.61
N ASN A 589 -23.15 10.00 -30.91
CA ASN A 589 -23.34 8.74 -31.64
C ASN A 589 -24.12 7.74 -30.80
N TYR A 590 -23.77 7.57 -29.52
CA TYR A 590 -24.50 6.69 -28.61
C TYR A 590 -25.99 7.06 -28.51
N LEU A 591 -26.31 8.33 -28.27
CA LEU A 591 -27.68 8.80 -28.16
C LEU A 591 -28.47 8.54 -29.46
N LYS A 592 -27.85 8.78 -30.63
CA LYS A 592 -28.45 8.52 -31.93
C LYS A 592 -28.75 7.03 -32.14
N ASP A 593 -27.80 6.14 -31.81
CA ASP A 593 -27.94 4.70 -31.97
C ASP A 593 -29.01 4.13 -31.03
N LYS A 594 -29.16 4.71 -29.82
CA LYS A 594 -30.28 4.41 -28.90
C LYS A 594 -31.60 5.06 -29.28
N GLY A 595 -31.67 5.76 -30.43
CA GLY A 595 -32.91 6.34 -30.97
C GLY A 595 -33.29 7.71 -30.38
N TYR A 596 -32.42 8.37 -29.62
CA TYR A 596 -32.67 9.71 -29.14
C TYR A 596 -32.45 10.75 -30.25
N THR A 597 -33.32 11.75 -30.29
CA THR A 597 -33.21 12.87 -31.25
C THR A 597 -32.42 14.05 -30.73
N GLN A 598 -32.29 14.13 -29.41
CA GLN A 598 -31.55 15.17 -28.70
C GLN A 598 -30.05 15.02 -28.94
N LYS A 599 -29.34 16.16 -28.98
CA LYS A 599 -27.87 16.20 -29.12
C LYS A 599 -27.28 16.97 -27.94
N PRO A 600 -26.06 16.63 -27.51
CA PRO A 600 -25.36 17.43 -26.50
C PRO A 600 -25.17 18.86 -26.97
N GLU A 601 -25.73 19.82 -26.26
CA GLU A 601 -25.57 21.26 -26.48
C GLU A 601 -24.65 21.83 -25.42
N CYS A 602 -23.54 22.46 -25.83
CA CYS A 602 -22.64 23.14 -24.90
C CYS A 602 -23.31 24.44 -24.40
N ILE A 603 -23.70 24.44 -23.13
CA ILE A 603 -24.42 25.55 -22.53
C ILE A 603 -23.55 26.43 -21.62
N ASP A 604 -22.43 25.89 -21.15
CA ASP A 604 -21.52 26.62 -20.25
C ASP A 604 -20.10 26.11 -20.36
N ARG A 605 -19.15 26.89 -19.85
CA ARG A 605 -17.72 26.60 -19.91
C ARG A 605 -17.05 26.95 -18.57
N ILE A 606 -16.23 26.04 -18.07
CA ILE A 606 -15.52 26.17 -16.80
C ILE A 606 -14.05 26.44 -17.07
N GLY A 607 -13.50 27.49 -16.45
CA GLY A 607 -12.09 27.87 -16.57
C GLY A 607 -11.82 29.22 -15.91
N ALA A 608 -10.54 29.62 -15.87
CA ALA A 608 -10.11 30.90 -15.35
C ALA A 608 -9.19 31.62 -16.35
N ASP A 609 -9.08 32.93 -16.20
CA ASP A 609 -8.13 33.80 -16.93
C ASP A 609 -8.14 33.62 -18.46
N GLY A 610 -9.33 33.34 -19.01
CA GLY A 610 -9.52 33.14 -20.45
C GLY A 610 -9.15 31.75 -20.96
N GLN A 611 -8.65 30.86 -20.13
CA GLN A 611 -8.41 29.47 -20.44
C GLN A 611 -9.58 28.61 -19.97
N GLN A 612 -10.27 27.97 -20.92
CA GLN A 612 -11.36 27.05 -20.65
C GLN A 612 -10.80 25.64 -20.52
N SER A 613 -11.18 24.93 -19.48
CA SER A 613 -10.73 23.55 -19.22
C SER A 613 -11.84 22.52 -19.36
N PHE A 614 -13.10 22.88 -19.01
CA PHE A 614 -14.23 21.97 -19.12
C PHE A 614 -15.42 22.61 -19.83
N LEU A 615 -16.19 21.77 -20.50
CA LEU A 615 -17.43 22.11 -21.22
C LEU A 615 -18.60 21.42 -20.52
N VAL A 616 -19.69 22.15 -20.34
CA VAL A 616 -20.93 21.68 -19.73
C VAL A 616 -21.98 21.52 -20.83
N TYR A 617 -22.48 20.31 -20.97
CA TYR A 617 -23.46 19.94 -21.99
C TYR A 617 -24.82 19.62 -21.37
N ARG A 618 -25.88 20.04 -22.04
CA ARG A 618 -27.26 19.63 -21.79
C ARG A 618 -27.74 18.77 -22.95
N ILE A 619 -28.52 17.73 -22.67
CA ILE A 619 -29.13 16.81 -23.64
C ILE A 619 -30.65 16.93 -23.60
N ALA A 620 -31.26 16.89 -22.41
CA ALA A 620 -32.70 17.07 -22.25
C ALA A 620 -33.15 18.51 -22.57
N GLU A 621 -34.36 18.67 -23.12
CA GLU A 621 -34.95 19.97 -23.39
C GLU A 621 -35.32 20.76 -22.13
#